data_6801fbc2115e47adeff4598d8285f605
#
_entry.id   6801fbc2115e47adeff4598d8285f605
#
_cell.length_a   1.000
_cell.length_b   1.000
_cell.length_c   1.000
_cell.angle_alpha   90.00
_cell.angle_beta   90.00
_cell.angle_gamma   90.00
#
_symmetry.space_group_name_H-M   'P 1'
#
loop_
_entity.id
_entity.type
_entity.pdbx_description
1 polymer ?
#
loop_
_entity_poly.entity_id
_entity_poly.type
_entity_poly.pdbx_seq_one_letter_code
_entity_poly.pdbx_strand_id
1 'polypeptide(L)'
;MTETSTIKVHLMRHGEVHNPERIVYGRLPGYRLSDKGQQMVRLSAEEFAARAERGARFVHLVCSPLQRTRESAAPVEELLGLTAQPDERVIEADNYFEGLHVNAQELRRNPRHWMKLYNPARPSWGESYLDQIRRMAAAVQDAARTAYERGGEGAEAIIVSHQLPIWITRLGVEGRMLQHDPRARECNLASITTLAFSTTDFEHEMPNSFETLFLWNLQVAIWLD
;
A
#
# COMPACT_ATOMS: atom_id res chain seq x y z
N MET A 1 20.85 22.47 -14.28
CA MET A 1 20.61 21.20 -13.56
C MET A 1 19.50 20.52 -14.36
N THR A 2 19.79 19.45 -15.07
CA THR A 2 18.76 18.64 -15.76
C THR A 2 17.88 18.02 -14.68
N GLU A 3 16.58 18.35 -14.67
CA GLU A 3 15.60 17.62 -13.84
C GLU A 3 15.73 16.14 -14.18
N THR A 4 16.12 15.36 -13.20
CA THR A 4 16.19 13.90 -13.37
C THR A 4 14.75 13.44 -13.56
N SER A 5 14.43 12.94 -14.73
CA SER A 5 13.11 12.41 -15.02
C SER A 5 12.81 11.24 -14.08
N THR A 6 11.60 11.19 -13.52
CA THR A 6 11.22 10.21 -12.51
C THR A 6 9.94 9.48 -12.89
N ILE A 7 9.91 8.18 -12.57
CA ILE A 7 8.67 7.38 -12.57
C ILE A 7 8.11 7.41 -11.14
N LYS A 8 6.82 7.62 -10.99
CA LYS A 8 6.18 7.66 -9.67
C LYS A 8 5.22 6.49 -9.49
N VAL A 9 5.25 5.89 -8.30
CA VAL A 9 4.27 4.89 -7.86
C VAL A 9 3.58 5.42 -6.62
N HIS A 10 2.26 5.56 -6.69
CA HIS A 10 1.42 6.06 -5.63
C HIS A 10 0.75 4.90 -4.90
N LEU A 11 1.08 4.71 -3.62
CA LEU A 11 0.47 3.71 -2.77
C LEU A 11 -0.72 4.35 -2.04
N MET A 12 -1.93 4.01 -2.43
CA MET A 12 -3.17 4.50 -1.83
C MET A 12 -3.71 3.47 -0.85
N ARG A 13 -3.97 3.85 0.39
CA ARG A 13 -4.68 3.00 1.35
C ARG A 13 -6.18 3.03 1.06
N HIS A 14 -6.85 1.87 1.22
CA HIS A 14 -8.32 1.80 1.13
C HIS A 14 -9.02 2.75 2.12
N GLY A 15 -10.26 3.13 1.83
CA GLY A 15 -11.12 3.93 2.68
C GLY A 15 -11.61 3.22 3.94
N GLU A 16 -12.41 3.91 4.76
CA GLU A 16 -13.01 3.34 5.96
C GLU A 16 -13.89 2.13 5.63
N VAL A 17 -13.75 1.06 6.43
CA VAL A 17 -14.49 -0.19 6.26
C VAL A 17 -15.72 -0.22 7.17
N HIS A 18 -16.84 -0.74 6.67
CA HIS A 18 -18.01 -1.03 7.49
C HIS A 18 -17.71 -2.21 8.42
N ASN A 19 -17.37 -1.92 9.67
CA ASN A 19 -17.00 -2.89 10.70
C ASN A 19 -17.64 -2.50 12.05
N PRO A 20 -18.96 -2.64 12.19
CA PRO A 20 -19.69 -2.25 13.40
C PRO A 20 -19.25 -3.07 14.63
N GLU A 21 -18.84 -4.30 14.44
CA GLU A 21 -18.37 -5.20 15.49
C GLU A 21 -16.94 -4.90 15.96
N ARG A 22 -16.17 -4.08 15.23
CA ARG A 22 -14.79 -3.71 15.55
C ARG A 22 -13.85 -4.89 15.74
N ILE A 23 -14.00 -5.92 14.93
CA ILE A 23 -13.09 -7.06 14.90
C ILE A 23 -11.88 -6.78 13.99
N VAL A 24 -10.83 -7.58 14.16
CA VAL A 24 -9.70 -7.60 13.21
C VAL A 24 -10.17 -8.33 11.96
N TYR A 25 -10.44 -7.61 10.89
CA TYR A 25 -10.98 -8.20 9.66
C TYR A 25 -9.89 -8.69 8.68
N GLY A 26 -8.63 -8.25 8.81
CA GLY A 26 -7.48 -8.74 8.03
C GLY A 26 -7.83 -9.06 6.56
N ARG A 27 -7.74 -10.34 6.18
CA ARG A 27 -8.09 -10.85 4.85
C ARG A 27 -9.52 -11.40 4.74
N LEU A 28 -10.32 -11.32 5.80
CA LEU A 28 -11.69 -11.84 5.78
C LEU A 28 -12.52 -11.22 4.65
N PRO A 29 -13.36 -12.03 3.96
CA PRO A 29 -14.24 -11.55 2.90
C PRO A 29 -15.41 -10.74 3.45
N GLY A 30 -16.09 -9.97 2.59
CA GLY A 30 -17.32 -9.25 2.94
C GLY A 30 -17.15 -7.91 3.62
N TYR A 31 -15.91 -7.50 3.91
CA TYR A 31 -15.61 -6.19 4.51
C TYR A 31 -15.53 -5.12 3.42
N ARG A 32 -16.71 -4.52 3.12
CA ARG A 32 -16.89 -3.41 2.18
C ARG A 32 -16.56 -2.06 2.81
N LEU A 33 -16.43 -1.02 1.99
CA LEU A 33 -16.32 0.35 2.49
C LEU A 33 -17.61 0.79 3.20
N SER A 34 -17.46 1.64 4.22
CA SER A 34 -18.57 2.43 4.77
C SER A 34 -18.93 3.57 3.81
N ASP A 35 -20.09 4.21 4.02
CA ASP A 35 -20.48 5.38 3.23
C ASP A 35 -19.44 6.51 3.36
N LYS A 36 -18.87 6.68 4.56
CA LYS A 36 -17.76 7.60 4.79
C LYS A 36 -16.50 7.16 4.03
N GLY A 37 -16.20 5.86 4.03
CA GLY A 37 -15.08 5.29 3.28
C GLY A 37 -15.18 5.55 1.79
N GLN A 38 -16.39 5.45 1.22
CA GLN A 38 -16.64 5.78 -0.18
C GLN A 38 -16.37 7.26 -0.48
N GLN A 39 -16.81 8.17 0.41
CA GLN A 39 -16.50 9.60 0.27
C GLN A 39 -15.00 9.89 0.36
N MET A 40 -14.29 9.25 1.29
CA MET A 40 -12.83 9.41 1.44
C MET A 40 -12.09 9.01 0.16
N VAL A 41 -12.40 7.86 -0.42
CA VAL A 41 -11.70 7.39 -1.63
C VAL A 41 -12.08 8.19 -2.87
N ARG A 42 -13.30 8.75 -2.91
CA ARG A 42 -13.71 9.67 -3.97
C ARG A 42 -12.83 10.93 -3.97
N LEU A 43 -12.59 11.53 -2.81
CA LEU A 43 -11.68 12.69 -2.67
C LEU A 43 -10.25 12.36 -3.13
N SER A 44 -9.72 11.19 -2.76
CA SER A 44 -8.39 10.77 -3.24
C SER A 44 -8.35 10.57 -4.77
N ALA A 45 -9.42 10.03 -5.35
CA ALA A 45 -9.54 9.88 -6.80
C ALA A 45 -9.65 11.24 -7.52
N GLU A 46 -10.37 12.19 -6.94
CA GLU A 46 -10.46 13.58 -7.43
C GLU A 46 -9.10 14.29 -7.38
N GLU A 47 -8.29 14.05 -6.35
CA GLU A 47 -6.90 14.57 -6.32
C GLU A 47 -6.05 13.96 -7.44
N PHE A 48 -6.17 12.66 -7.74
CA PHE A 48 -5.49 12.08 -8.90
C PHE A 48 -5.96 12.69 -10.21
N ALA A 49 -7.28 12.90 -10.38
CA ALA A 49 -7.82 13.57 -11.57
C ALA A 49 -7.29 15.00 -11.70
N ALA A 50 -7.28 15.76 -10.62
CA ALA A 50 -6.71 17.11 -10.62
C ALA A 50 -5.20 17.13 -10.94
N ARG A 51 -4.44 16.12 -10.51
CA ARG A 51 -3.04 15.95 -10.91
C ARG A 51 -2.92 15.64 -12.42
N ALA A 52 -3.79 14.81 -12.94
CA ALA A 52 -3.83 14.51 -14.38
C ALA A 52 -4.10 15.76 -15.21
N GLU A 53 -5.04 16.63 -14.79
CA GLU A 53 -5.30 17.93 -15.40
C GLU A 53 -4.07 18.86 -15.35
N ARG A 54 -3.23 18.74 -14.33
CA ARG A 54 -1.96 19.47 -14.19
C ARG A 54 -0.79 18.80 -14.93
N GLY A 55 -1.03 17.73 -15.68
CA GLY A 55 -0.05 17.09 -16.55
C GLY A 55 0.55 15.79 -15.99
N ALA A 56 0.11 15.27 -14.84
CA ALA A 56 0.49 13.94 -14.37
C ALA A 56 -0.07 12.86 -15.31
N ARG A 57 0.73 11.85 -15.63
CA ARG A 57 0.36 10.82 -16.61
C ARG A 57 0.20 9.47 -15.95
N PHE A 58 -0.97 9.21 -15.40
CA PHE A 58 -1.32 7.92 -14.82
C PHE A 58 -1.62 6.91 -15.93
N VAL A 59 -0.85 5.83 -16.02
CA VAL A 59 -0.94 4.83 -17.09
C VAL A 59 -1.14 3.41 -16.60
N HIS A 60 -1.09 3.21 -15.28
CA HIS A 60 -1.24 1.88 -14.68
C HIS A 60 -1.89 1.96 -13.31
N LEU A 61 -2.86 1.08 -13.07
CA LEU A 61 -3.58 0.95 -11.79
C LEU A 61 -3.59 -0.51 -11.36
N VAL A 62 -3.14 -0.75 -10.14
CA VAL A 62 -3.12 -2.06 -9.49
C VAL A 62 -3.94 -2.00 -8.22
N CYS A 63 -4.63 -3.06 -7.84
CA CYS A 63 -5.32 -3.13 -6.55
C CYS A 63 -5.18 -4.52 -5.90
N SER A 64 -5.23 -4.54 -4.57
CA SER A 64 -5.42 -5.77 -3.82
C SER A 64 -6.76 -6.42 -4.19
N PRO A 65 -6.87 -7.77 -4.21
CA PRO A 65 -8.10 -8.47 -4.59
C PRO A 65 -9.25 -8.32 -3.58
N LEU A 66 -8.98 -7.78 -2.38
CA LEU A 66 -10.00 -7.63 -1.33
C LEU A 66 -11.07 -6.59 -1.71
N GLN A 67 -12.33 -6.86 -1.32
CA GLN A 67 -13.47 -6.03 -1.71
C GLN A 67 -13.26 -4.54 -1.45
N ARG A 68 -12.81 -4.15 -0.25
CA ARG A 68 -12.58 -2.76 0.15
C ARG A 68 -11.57 -2.02 -0.72
N THR A 69 -10.54 -2.71 -1.22
CA THR A 69 -9.54 -2.12 -2.13
C THR A 69 -10.06 -1.99 -3.55
N ARG A 70 -10.86 -2.95 -4.02
CA ARG A 70 -11.53 -2.85 -5.31
C ARG A 70 -12.55 -1.71 -5.32
N GLU A 71 -13.35 -1.58 -4.24
CA GLU A 71 -14.27 -0.45 -4.07
C GLU A 71 -13.52 0.89 -3.96
N SER A 72 -12.29 0.89 -3.38
CA SER A 72 -11.45 2.10 -3.33
C SER A 72 -10.83 2.44 -4.68
N ALA A 73 -10.56 1.46 -5.53
CA ALA A 73 -10.03 1.67 -6.88
C ALA A 73 -11.09 2.18 -7.86
N ALA A 74 -12.36 1.81 -7.66
CA ALA A 74 -13.44 2.12 -8.60
C ALA A 74 -13.56 3.62 -8.98
N PRO A 75 -13.54 4.59 -8.05
CA PRO A 75 -13.57 6.00 -8.43
C PRO A 75 -12.30 6.46 -9.16
N VAL A 76 -11.14 5.81 -8.93
CA VAL A 76 -9.90 6.08 -9.69
C VAL A 76 -10.03 5.56 -11.12
N GLU A 77 -10.61 4.36 -11.31
CA GLU A 77 -10.91 3.81 -12.63
C GLU A 77 -11.83 4.75 -13.43
N GLU A 78 -12.90 5.21 -12.79
CA GLU A 78 -13.89 6.10 -13.39
C GLU A 78 -13.26 7.42 -13.85
N LEU A 79 -12.50 8.08 -12.98
CA LEU A 79 -12.00 9.44 -13.24
C LEU A 79 -10.77 9.47 -14.15
N LEU A 80 -9.93 8.43 -14.12
CA LEU A 80 -8.72 8.36 -14.94
C LEU A 80 -8.87 7.51 -16.20
N GLY A 81 -9.99 6.81 -16.38
CA GLY A 81 -10.18 5.90 -17.51
C GLY A 81 -9.25 4.68 -17.50
N LEU A 82 -8.79 4.27 -16.30
CA LEU A 82 -7.92 3.11 -16.10
C LEU A 82 -8.72 1.89 -15.68
N THR A 83 -8.13 0.71 -15.84
CA THR A 83 -8.69 -0.55 -15.29
C THR A 83 -7.75 -1.09 -14.23
N ALA A 84 -8.25 -1.30 -13.02
CA ALA A 84 -7.49 -1.83 -11.90
C ALA A 84 -7.17 -3.32 -12.12
N GLN A 85 -5.88 -3.65 -12.11
CA GLN A 85 -5.39 -5.02 -12.21
C GLN A 85 -5.23 -5.60 -10.80
N PRO A 86 -5.87 -6.74 -10.47
CA PRO A 86 -5.70 -7.37 -9.18
C PRO A 86 -4.29 -7.97 -9.04
N ASP A 87 -3.66 -7.74 -7.88
CA ASP A 87 -2.36 -8.32 -7.55
C ASP A 87 -2.34 -8.78 -6.09
N GLU A 88 -2.14 -10.07 -5.88
CA GLU A 88 -2.06 -10.70 -4.55
C GLU A 88 -0.86 -10.20 -3.73
N ARG A 89 0.19 -9.69 -4.38
CA ARG A 89 1.37 -9.18 -3.68
C ARG A 89 1.10 -7.91 -2.88
N VAL A 90 0.01 -7.20 -3.18
CA VAL A 90 -0.38 -5.97 -2.46
C VAL A 90 -1.53 -6.19 -1.47
N ILE A 91 -1.84 -7.46 -1.15
CA ILE A 91 -2.86 -7.83 -0.16
C ILE A 91 -2.44 -7.47 1.27
N GLU A 92 -3.40 -7.34 2.20
CA GLU A 92 -3.13 -7.13 3.63
C GLU A 92 -2.26 -8.26 4.22
N ALA A 93 -1.54 -7.96 5.29
CA ALA A 93 -0.77 -8.97 6.02
C ALA A 93 -1.70 -10.04 6.61
N ASP A 94 -1.24 -11.29 6.58
CA ASP A 94 -1.89 -12.38 7.31
C ASP A 94 -1.86 -12.09 8.81
N ASN A 95 -2.97 -12.42 9.52
CA ASN A 95 -3.09 -12.13 10.95
C ASN A 95 -3.90 -13.21 11.67
N TYR A 96 -3.27 -13.89 12.61
CA TYR A 96 -3.91 -14.90 13.48
C TYR A 96 -5.17 -14.39 14.19
N PHE A 97 -5.26 -13.08 14.47
CA PHE A 97 -6.39 -12.49 15.20
C PHE A 97 -7.58 -12.13 14.30
N GLU A 98 -7.59 -12.53 13.05
CA GLU A 98 -8.74 -12.31 12.16
C GLU A 98 -10.02 -12.92 12.73
N GLY A 99 -11.10 -12.14 12.70
CA GLY A 99 -12.39 -12.50 13.27
C GLY A 99 -12.50 -12.28 14.80
N LEU A 100 -11.43 -11.86 15.45
CA LEU A 100 -11.42 -11.67 16.91
C LEU A 100 -11.45 -10.19 17.31
N HIS A 101 -11.94 -9.95 18.51
CA HIS A 101 -11.75 -8.66 19.18
C HIS A 101 -10.40 -8.66 19.91
N VAL A 102 -9.47 -7.82 19.47
CA VAL A 102 -8.17 -7.68 20.17
C VAL A 102 -8.28 -6.59 21.21
N ASN A 103 -8.69 -6.97 22.41
CA ASN A 103 -8.76 -6.10 23.59
C ASN A 103 -8.25 -6.84 24.84
N ALA A 104 -7.98 -6.06 25.91
CA ALA A 104 -7.44 -6.62 27.16
C ALA A 104 -8.35 -7.70 27.80
N GLN A 105 -9.67 -7.60 27.63
CA GLN A 105 -10.62 -8.54 28.16
C GLN A 105 -10.55 -9.89 27.43
N GLU A 106 -10.50 -9.85 26.09
CA GLU A 106 -10.38 -11.04 25.25
C GLU A 106 -9.04 -11.77 25.49
N LEU A 107 -7.95 -11.02 25.56
CA LEU A 107 -6.64 -11.56 25.89
C LEU A 107 -6.61 -12.22 27.28
N ARG A 108 -7.31 -11.68 28.28
CA ARG A 108 -7.41 -12.29 29.62
C ARG A 108 -8.25 -13.56 29.62
N ARG A 109 -9.32 -13.63 28.81
CA ARG A 109 -10.19 -14.81 28.70
C ARG A 109 -9.50 -15.96 27.98
N ASN A 110 -8.61 -15.66 27.03
CA ASN A 110 -7.95 -16.62 26.16
C ASN A 110 -6.42 -16.53 26.26
N PRO A 111 -5.80 -17.13 27.30
CA PRO A 111 -4.34 -17.05 27.51
C PRO A 111 -3.52 -17.59 26.32
N ARG A 112 -4.09 -18.46 25.48
CA ARG A 112 -3.44 -18.96 24.26
C ARG A 112 -3.05 -17.86 23.27
N HIS A 113 -3.78 -16.73 23.30
CA HIS A 113 -3.45 -15.57 22.46
C HIS A 113 -2.13 -14.89 22.88
N TRP A 114 -1.75 -14.97 24.16
CA TRP A 114 -0.48 -14.46 24.65
C TRP A 114 0.72 -15.16 24.02
N MET A 115 0.59 -16.47 23.75
CA MET A 115 1.64 -17.23 23.09
C MET A 115 1.90 -16.77 21.64
N LYS A 116 0.96 -16.05 21.03
CA LYS A 116 1.12 -15.47 19.70
C LYS A 116 1.73 -14.07 19.73
N LEU A 117 1.82 -13.45 20.90
CA LEU A 117 2.37 -12.09 21.07
C LEU A 117 3.78 -12.10 21.67
N TYR A 118 4.46 -13.27 21.70
CA TYR A 118 5.75 -13.42 22.38
C TYR A 118 6.89 -12.64 21.70
N ASN A 119 6.79 -12.34 20.40
CA ASN A 119 7.84 -11.65 19.67
C ASN A 119 7.30 -10.48 18.84
N PRO A 120 7.25 -9.27 19.40
CA PRO A 120 6.80 -8.09 18.69
C PRO A 120 7.78 -7.62 17.60
N ALA A 121 9.04 -8.01 17.69
CA ALA A 121 10.05 -7.64 16.70
C ALA A 121 9.92 -8.46 15.40
N ARG A 122 9.39 -9.67 15.50
CA ARG A 122 9.06 -10.52 14.35
C ARG A 122 7.64 -11.02 14.56
N PRO A 123 6.62 -10.50 13.84
CA PRO A 123 5.22 -10.80 14.12
C PRO A 123 4.98 -12.30 14.20
N SER A 124 4.84 -12.83 15.44
CA SER A 124 4.54 -14.25 15.68
C SER A 124 3.05 -14.56 15.48
N TRP A 125 2.27 -13.53 15.18
CA TRP A 125 0.83 -13.60 14.93
C TRP A 125 0.45 -13.48 13.45
N GLY A 126 1.39 -13.49 12.51
CA GLY A 126 1.08 -13.36 11.10
C GLY A 126 2.30 -13.36 10.19
N GLU A 127 2.15 -12.78 9.03
CA GLU A 127 3.18 -12.65 8.00
C GLU A 127 4.38 -11.83 8.50
N SER A 128 5.61 -12.29 8.23
CA SER A 128 6.80 -11.56 8.64
C SER A 128 6.93 -10.21 7.89
N TYR A 129 7.51 -9.20 8.55
CA TYR A 129 7.75 -7.90 7.90
C TYR A 129 8.67 -8.02 6.68
N LEU A 130 9.63 -8.97 6.69
CA LEU A 130 10.52 -9.22 5.55
C LEU A 130 9.78 -9.82 4.35
N ASP A 131 8.83 -10.71 4.57
CA ASP A 131 8.05 -11.29 3.47
C ASP A 131 7.08 -10.26 2.89
N GLN A 132 6.47 -9.43 3.76
CA GLN A 132 5.63 -8.32 3.33
C GLN A 132 6.41 -7.32 2.45
N ILE A 133 7.59 -6.89 2.88
CA ILE A 133 8.37 -5.92 2.11
C ILE A 133 8.86 -6.52 0.80
N ARG A 134 9.24 -7.81 0.76
CA ARG A 134 9.64 -8.49 -0.47
C ARG A 134 8.53 -8.51 -1.52
N ARG A 135 7.31 -8.93 -1.14
CA ARG A 135 6.18 -8.96 -2.07
C ARG A 135 5.74 -7.57 -2.52
N MET A 136 5.70 -6.61 -1.60
CA MET A 136 5.36 -5.22 -1.93
C MET A 136 6.40 -4.59 -2.84
N ALA A 137 7.68 -4.81 -2.55
CA ALA A 137 8.78 -4.34 -3.38
C ALA A 137 8.68 -4.83 -4.81
N ALA A 138 8.44 -6.13 -5.00
CA ALA A 138 8.27 -6.72 -6.32
C ALA A 138 7.07 -6.10 -7.06
N ALA A 139 5.93 -5.92 -6.38
CA ALA A 139 4.75 -5.28 -6.99
C ALA A 139 4.99 -3.81 -7.36
N VAL A 140 5.68 -3.05 -6.51
CA VAL A 140 6.01 -1.64 -6.76
C VAL A 140 7.00 -1.51 -7.93
N GLN A 141 8.02 -2.37 -8.01
CA GLN A 141 8.97 -2.40 -9.11
C GLN A 141 8.28 -2.73 -10.44
N ASP A 142 7.42 -3.74 -10.46
CA ASP A 142 6.67 -4.11 -11.66
C ASP A 142 5.71 -2.99 -12.10
N ALA A 143 5.07 -2.31 -11.15
CA ALA A 143 4.20 -1.18 -11.45
C ALA A 143 4.99 0.00 -12.02
N ALA A 144 6.17 0.31 -11.48
CA ALA A 144 7.05 1.35 -11.99
C ALA A 144 7.56 1.01 -13.39
N ARG A 145 8.00 -0.24 -13.63
CA ARG A 145 8.42 -0.73 -14.94
C ARG A 145 7.29 -0.64 -15.96
N THR A 146 6.10 -1.10 -15.60
CA THR A 146 4.92 -1.03 -16.47
C THR A 146 4.56 0.41 -16.79
N ALA A 147 4.70 1.32 -15.82
CA ALA A 147 4.47 2.75 -16.08
C ALA A 147 5.48 3.30 -17.08
N TYR A 148 6.76 2.98 -16.92
CA TYR A 148 7.81 3.38 -17.86
C TYR A 148 7.58 2.84 -19.27
N GLU A 149 7.27 1.54 -19.38
CA GLU A 149 7.01 0.90 -20.68
C GLU A 149 5.80 1.49 -21.42
N ARG A 150 4.74 1.86 -20.69
CA ARG A 150 3.50 2.40 -21.27
C ARG A 150 3.54 3.89 -21.56
N GLY A 151 4.23 4.64 -20.71
CA GLY A 151 4.20 6.10 -20.76
C GLY A 151 5.56 6.78 -20.89
N GLY A 152 6.66 6.06 -20.79
CA GLY A 152 8.01 6.63 -20.80
C GLY A 152 8.30 7.47 -19.57
N GLU A 153 9.25 8.37 -19.68
CA GLU A 153 9.67 9.29 -18.62
C GLU A 153 8.49 10.12 -18.06
N GLY A 154 8.44 10.28 -16.75
CA GLY A 154 7.39 11.03 -16.05
C GLY A 154 6.03 10.32 -16.00
N ALA A 155 5.94 9.04 -16.40
CA ALA A 155 4.72 8.27 -16.23
C ALA A 155 4.53 7.85 -14.76
N GLU A 156 3.27 7.64 -14.37
CA GLU A 156 2.90 7.36 -12.99
C GLU A 156 1.98 6.13 -12.90
N ALA A 157 2.17 5.32 -11.83
CA ALA A 157 1.31 4.20 -11.50
C ALA A 157 0.64 4.39 -10.14
N ILE A 158 -0.51 3.76 -9.94
CA ILE A 158 -1.26 3.76 -8.67
C ILE A 158 -1.42 2.32 -8.20
N ILE A 159 -1.18 2.08 -6.91
CA ILE A 159 -1.42 0.79 -6.23
C ILE A 159 -2.36 1.03 -5.06
N VAL A 160 -3.55 0.43 -5.09
CA VAL A 160 -4.51 0.48 -3.97
C VAL A 160 -4.29 -0.72 -3.07
N SER A 161 -3.88 -0.47 -1.82
CA SER A 161 -3.46 -1.49 -0.87
C SER A 161 -3.95 -1.17 0.56
N HIS A 162 -3.25 -1.67 1.58
CA HIS A 162 -3.64 -1.66 2.99
C HIS A 162 -2.59 -1.00 3.88
N GLN A 163 -2.96 -0.72 5.14
CA GLN A 163 -2.12 0.03 6.05
C GLN A 163 -0.74 -0.59 6.26
N LEU A 164 -0.69 -1.86 6.66
CA LEU A 164 0.58 -2.45 7.05
C LEU A 164 1.53 -2.66 5.86
N PRO A 165 1.08 -3.22 4.71
CA PRO A 165 1.93 -3.31 3.53
C PRO A 165 2.52 -1.97 3.08
N ILE A 166 1.70 -0.90 3.02
CA ILE A 166 2.18 0.44 2.64
C ILE A 166 3.18 0.96 3.68
N TRP A 167 2.87 0.84 4.96
CA TRP A 167 3.73 1.32 6.04
C TRP A 167 5.08 0.62 6.07
N ILE A 168 5.11 -0.71 5.93
CA ILE A 168 6.35 -1.49 5.89
C ILE A 168 7.19 -1.13 4.65
N THR A 169 6.56 -0.93 3.50
CA THR A 169 7.26 -0.47 2.28
C THR A 169 7.92 0.89 2.53
N ARG A 170 7.19 1.85 3.12
CA ARG A 170 7.72 3.17 3.47
C ARG A 170 8.91 3.06 4.43
N LEU A 171 8.79 2.31 5.53
CA LEU A 171 9.89 2.11 6.47
C LEU A 171 11.13 1.51 5.79
N GLY A 172 10.93 0.54 4.90
CA GLY A 172 12.01 -0.06 4.13
C GLY A 172 12.73 0.96 3.25
N VAL A 173 11.98 1.72 2.46
CA VAL A 173 12.54 2.77 1.58
C VAL A 173 13.26 3.87 2.38
N GLU A 174 12.72 4.26 3.55
CA GLU A 174 13.36 5.22 4.45
C GLU A 174 14.57 4.64 5.22
N GLY A 175 14.92 3.37 5.05
CA GLY A 175 16.00 2.69 5.78
C GLY A 175 15.74 2.58 7.30
N ARG A 176 14.48 2.64 7.70
CA ARG A 176 14.05 2.59 9.11
C ARG A 176 13.83 1.15 9.56
N MET A 177 13.90 0.93 10.87
CA MET A 177 13.57 -0.37 11.46
C MET A 177 12.11 -0.74 11.16
N LEU A 178 11.89 -1.98 10.69
CA LEU A 178 10.55 -2.50 10.39
C LEU A 178 9.70 -2.74 11.64
N GLN A 179 10.36 -2.98 12.80
CA GLN A 179 9.68 -3.07 14.09
C GLN A 179 9.18 -1.69 14.52
N HIS A 180 7.90 -1.59 14.79
CA HIS A 180 7.25 -0.32 15.13
C HIS A 180 6.04 -0.51 16.03
N ASP A 181 5.63 0.52 16.73
CA ASP A 181 4.33 0.56 17.42
C ASP A 181 3.21 0.68 16.38
N PRO A 182 2.26 -0.27 16.31
CA PRO A 182 1.15 -0.20 15.37
C PRO A 182 0.29 1.08 15.47
N ARG A 183 0.32 1.74 16.63
CA ARG A 183 -0.43 2.98 16.87
C ARG A 183 0.25 4.23 16.29
N ALA A 184 1.55 4.11 15.99
CA ALA A 184 2.36 5.19 15.43
C ALA A 184 2.48 5.14 13.90
N ARG A 185 1.61 4.37 13.22
CA ARG A 185 1.62 4.26 11.76
C ARG A 185 1.03 5.51 11.11
N GLU A 186 1.86 6.23 10.40
CA GLU A 186 1.47 7.40 9.60
C GLU A 186 0.99 6.96 8.21
N CYS A 187 -0.09 6.21 8.17
CA CYS A 187 -0.75 5.76 6.94
C CYS A 187 -2.26 5.81 7.21
N ASN A 188 -2.86 6.99 7.00
CA ASN A 188 -4.27 7.24 7.23
C ASN A 188 -5.15 6.53 6.19
N LEU A 189 -6.46 6.41 6.48
CA LEU A 189 -7.43 5.88 5.51
C LEU A 189 -7.48 6.80 4.29
N ALA A 190 -7.50 6.21 3.11
CA ALA A 190 -7.44 6.88 1.80
C ALA A 190 -6.20 7.77 1.54
N SER A 191 -5.18 7.75 2.43
CA SER A 191 -3.94 8.50 2.21
C SER A 191 -3.12 7.93 1.04
N ILE A 192 -2.30 8.79 0.45
CA ILE A 192 -1.43 8.47 -0.68
C ILE A 192 0.04 8.63 -0.24
N THR A 193 0.83 7.58 -0.40
CA THR A 193 2.29 7.59 -0.23
C THR A 193 2.93 7.46 -1.61
N THR A 194 3.77 8.41 -2.01
CA THR A 194 4.41 8.42 -3.33
C THR A 194 5.87 7.98 -3.23
N LEU A 195 6.25 7.03 -4.08
CA LEU A 195 7.62 6.60 -4.30
C LEU A 195 8.08 7.10 -5.67
N ALA A 196 9.25 7.74 -5.73
CA ALA A 196 9.81 8.25 -6.97
C ALA A 196 11.09 7.48 -7.33
N PHE A 197 11.18 7.02 -8.56
CA PHE A 197 12.28 6.24 -9.13
C PHE A 197 12.99 7.05 -10.19
N SER A 198 14.32 7.00 -10.24
CA SER A 198 15.07 7.59 -11.35
C SER A 198 14.81 6.78 -12.63
N THR A 199 14.64 7.45 -13.78
CA THR A 199 14.51 6.76 -15.08
C THR A 199 15.77 5.99 -15.46
N THR A 200 16.95 6.41 -15.00
CA THR A 200 18.20 5.66 -15.21
C THR A 200 18.16 4.26 -14.60
N ASP A 201 17.31 4.03 -13.60
CA ASP A 201 17.13 2.71 -12.99
C ASP A 201 16.44 1.71 -13.94
N PHE A 202 15.75 2.20 -14.99
CA PHE A 202 15.01 1.37 -15.95
C PHE A 202 15.76 1.18 -17.28
N GLU A 203 16.80 1.98 -17.56
CA GLU A 203 17.65 1.84 -18.75
C GLU A 203 18.64 0.68 -18.63
N HIS A 204 18.92 0.23 -17.42
CA HIS A 204 19.78 -0.90 -17.12
C HIS A 204 18.90 -2.06 -16.62
N GLU A 205 19.25 -3.33 -16.96
CA GLU A 205 18.52 -4.49 -16.45
C GLU A 205 18.44 -4.41 -14.92
N MET A 206 17.23 -4.21 -14.41
CA MET A 206 17.00 -4.12 -12.97
C MET A 206 17.30 -5.45 -12.31
N PRO A 207 18.18 -5.51 -11.30
CA PRO A 207 18.35 -6.72 -10.52
C PRO A 207 17.02 -7.04 -9.82
N ASN A 208 16.50 -8.23 -10.04
CA ASN A 208 15.26 -8.77 -9.46
C ASN A 208 15.41 -9.09 -7.97
N SER A 209 16.18 -8.34 -7.18
CA SER A 209 16.39 -8.65 -5.79
C SER A 209 15.89 -7.56 -4.86
N PHE A 210 15.29 -7.99 -3.75
CA PHE A 210 14.86 -7.17 -2.62
C PHE A 210 15.97 -6.22 -2.11
N GLU A 211 17.23 -6.63 -2.17
CA GLU A 211 18.39 -5.83 -1.76
C GLU A 211 18.53 -4.54 -2.59
N THR A 212 18.06 -4.55 -3.82
CA THR A 212 18.12 -3.41 -4.74
C THR A 212 17.17 -2.28 -4.34
N LEU A 213 16.05 -2.56 -3.68
CA LEU A 213 15.13 -1.51 -3.20
C LEU A 213 15.80 -0.62 -2.14
N PHE A 214 16.72 -1.16 -1.35
CA PHE A 214 17.51 -0.41 -0.36
C PHE A 214 18.70 0.34 -0.96
N LEU A 215 19.13 -0.05 -2.17
CA LEU A 215 20.23 0.59 -2.87
C LEU A 215 19.78 1.76 -3.76
N TRP A 216 18.46 1.89 -3.97
CA TRP A 216 17.91 2.97 -4.78
C TRP A 216 17.88 4.28 -3.99
N ASN A 217 18.31 5.34 -4.64
CA ASN A 217 18.18 6.72 -4.15
C ASN A 217 16.70 7.17 -4.25
N LEU A 218 15.79 6.41 -3.59
CA LEU A 218 14.37 6.68 -3.59
C LEU A 218 14.06 7.94 -2.79
N GLN A 219 13.58 8.97 -3.44
CA GLN A 219 12.98 10.11 -2.76
C GLN A 219 11.54 9.76 -2.40
N VAL A 220 11.24 9.72 -1.10
CA VAL A 220 9.87 9.55 -0.61
C VAL A 220 9.25 10.93 -0.44
N ALA A 221 8.29 11.26 -1.28
CA ALA A 221 7.40 12.38 -1.05
C ALA A 221 6.10 11.87 -0.42
N ILE A 222 5.79 12.33 0.80
CA ILE A 222 4.55 11.98 1.47
C ILE A 222 3.64 13.19 1.37
N TRP A 223 2.50 12.98 0.76
CA TRP A 223 1.40 13.92 0.80
C TRP A 223 0.37 13.35 1.79
N LEU A 224 0.37 13.92 2.98
CA LEU A 224 -0.67 13.74 3.99
C LEU A 224 -1.55 14.97 3.88
N ASP A 225 -2.77 14.82 3.37
CA ASP A 225 -3.88 15.72 3.63
C ASP A 225 -5.11 14.91 4.05
#